data_90ad05fbf02d2e284964188cee804b61
#
_entry.id   90ad05fbf02d2e284964188cee804b61
#
_cell.length_a   1.000
_cell.length_b   1.000
_cell.length_c   1.000
_cell.angle_alpha   90.00
_cell.angle_beta   90.00
_cell.angle_gamma   90.00
#
_symmetry.space_group_name_H-M   'P 1'
#
loop_
_entity.id
_entity.type
_entity.pdbx_description
1 polymer ?
#
loop_
_entity_poly.entity_id
_entity_poly.type
_entity_poly.pdbx_seq_one_letter_code
_entity_poly.pdbx_strand_id
1 'polypeptide(L)'
;MKRFIALYFLATFGIVRAQSDFFFHIQTTCGNQEVLLQTNINGLNGQVLNVDHFNYYIADIVLYHDGGIATSVSPSIFIFTPDIQGHYLGNYGIQQLDSLQFMVGVPTRFNTQEGLEAQDISGYPLTHPLSFQSPSMYWGWQFGYMHMIVGGSADSNNDQEVDAYFELHNLGNHNQKIVHMPIQSTQTSGNQQDIYLDCRLDQWLRNIPLETVGVLHGENGFNGSVMTNVNQFTVFTQSPSAGLSVFSPSKFHVYENTLIIENIEAERLEVYDLMGRKVKAMELFDATGNVPLSLSEGIYIFILYGANHTAIAMKKCRVSQL
;
A
#
# COMPACT_ATOMS: atom_id res chain seq x y z
N MET A 1 9.56 -71.55 25.90
CA MET A 1 8.74 -70.29 25.84
C MET A 1 9.58 -69.21 25.18
N LYS A 2 9.31 -68.94 23.89
CA LYS A 2 9.97 -67.84 23.14
C LYS A 2 9.10 -66.62 23.26
N ARG A 3 9.63 -65.58 23.91
CA ARG A 3 8.96 -64.27 24.01
C ARG A 3 9.24 -63.48 22.72
N PHE A 4 8.20 -63.15 21.95
CA PHE A 4 8.25 -62.17 20.85
C PHE A 4 8.09 -60.77 21.44
N ILE A 5 9.11 -59.92 21.26
CA ILE A 5 9.03 -58.48 21.55
C ILE A 5 8.56 -57.83 20.23
N ALA A 6 7.33 -57.33 20.21
CA ALA A 6 6.83 -56.51 19.11
C ALA A 6 7.33 -55.07 19.30
N LEU A 7 8.20 -54.61 18.42
CA LEU A 7 8.69 -53.24 18.37
C LEU A 7 7.66 -52.40 17.60
N TYR A 8 6.90 -51.56 18.30
CA TYR A 8 6.03 -50.59 17.65
C TYR A 8 6.87 -49.40 17.16
N PHE A 9 7.01 -49.26 15.85
CA PHE A 9 7.57 -48.06 15.20
C PHE A 9 6.47 -47.00 15.15
N LEU A 10 6.55 -45.97 16.01
CA LEU A 10 5.70 -44.78 15.92
C LEU A 10 6.27 -43.89 14.82
N ALA A 11 5.74 -43.97 13.60
CA ALA A 11 6.08 -43.08 12.52
C ALA A 11 5.40 -41.73 12.80
N THR A 12 6.15 -40.76 13.29
CA THR A 12 5.70 -39.36 13.34
C THR A 12 5.72 -38.81 11.91
N PHE A 13 4.57 -38.74 11.26
CA PHE A 13 4.41 -38.01 10.04
C PHE A 13 4.50 -36.53 10.39
N GLY A 14 5.65 -35.89 10.15
CA GLY A 14 5.76 -34.44 10.11
C GLY A 14 4.87 -33.94 8.99
N ILE A 15 3.86 -33.15 9.33
CA ILE A 15 3.03 -32.46 8.34
C ILE A 15 3.93 -31.40 7.71
N VAL A 16 4.41 -31.65 6.49
CA VAL A 16 5.07 -30.62 5.67
C VAL A 16 3.95 -29.68 5.23
N ARG A 17 3.93 -28.49 5.79
CA ARG A 17 3.00 -27.44 5.37
C ARG A 17 3.51 -26.86 4.04
N ALA A 18 2.63 -26.78 3.05
CA ALA A 18 2.91 -26.03 1.84
C ALA A 18 3.10 -24.56 2.21
N GLN A 19 4.15 -23.94 1.67
CA GLN A 19 4.41 -22.52 1.86
C GLN A 19 3.69 -21.74 0.76
N SER A 20 3.16 -20.57 1.11
CA SER A 20 2.48 -19.65 0.20
C SER A 20 3.10 -18.26 0.29
N ASP A 21 3.16 -17.59 -0.84
CA ASP A 21 3.58 -16.20 -0.94
C ASP A 21 2.42 -15.29 -0.57
N PHE A 22 2.60 -14.46 0.45
CA PHE A 22 1.58 -13.56 0.94
C PHE A 22 1.81 -12.15 0.40
N PHE A 23 0.74 -11.56 -0.14
CA PHE A 23 0.69 -10.17 -0.57
C PHE A 23 -0.38 -9.43 0.19
N PHE A 24 -0.11 -8.16 0.48
CA PHE A 24 -1.01 -7.28 1.20
C PHE A 24 -1.35 -6.08 0.34
N HIS A 25 -2.61 -5.89 0.07
CA HIS A 25 -3.15 -4.85 -0.80
C HIS A 25 -4.07 -3.94 0.00
N ILE A 26 -3.89 -2.64 -0.14
CA ILE A 26 -4.79 -1.64 0.43
C ILE A 26 -5.21 -0.68 -0.68
N GLN A 27 -6.49 -0.70 -1.01
CA GLN A 27 -7.08 0.30 -1.90
C GLN A 27 -7.55 1.50 -1.10
N THR A 28 -7.18 2.69 -1.53
CA THR A 28 -7.76 3.91 -0.96
C THR A 28 -9.11 4.21 -1.61
N THR A 29 -10.15 4.33 -0.79
CA THR A 29 -11.51 4.61 -1.25
C THR A 29 -12.08 5.84 -0.54
N CYS A 30 -13.04 6.49 -1.18
CA CYS A 30 -13.87 7.54 -0.58
C CYS A 30 -15.33 7.19 -0.87
N GLY A 31 -16.08 6.85 0.16
CA GLY A 31 -17.37 6.17 -0.03
C GLY A 31 -17.20 4.85 -0.77
N ASN A 32 -17.78 4.76 -1.97
CA ASN A 32 -17.70 3.58 -2.86
C ASN A 32 -16.80 3.85 -4.08
N GLN A 33 -16.08 4.96 -4.11
CA GLN A 33 -15.21 5.34 -5.22
C GLN A 33 -13.75 5.10 -4.87
N GLU A 34 -12.97 4.63 -5.81
CA GLU A 34 -11.51 4.60 -5.69
C GLU A 34 -10.97 6.02 -5.70
N VAL A 35 -10.01 6.32 -4.83
CA VAL A 35 -9.31 7.59 -4.83
C VAL A 35 -8.21 7.56 -5.88
N LEU A 36 -8.42 8.31 -6.95
CA LEU A 36 -7.39 8.60 -7.93
C LEU A 36 -6.86 10.01 -7.65
N LEU A 37 -5.54 10.14 -7.50
CA LEU A 37 -4.91 11.43 -7.24
C LEU A 37 -5.23 12.43 -8.34
N GLN A 38 -5.43 13.69 -7.95
CA GLN A 38 -5.75 14.82 -8.86
C GLN A 38 -7.05 14.62 -9.66
N THR A 39 -7.98 13.85 -9.07
CA THR A 39 -9.31 13.64 -9.65
C THR A 39 -10.37 13.98 -8.62
N ASN A 40 -11.42 14.69 -9.04
CA ASN A 40 -12.52 15.04 -8.14
C ASN A 40 -13.29 13.78 -7.70
N ILE A 41 -13.52 13.68 -6.41
CA ILE A 41 -14.28 12.61 -5.76
C ILE A 41 -15.31 13.20 -4.80
N ASN A 42 -16.37 12.44 -4.53
CA ASN A 42 -17.36 12.84 -3.52
C ASN A 42 -16.91 12.32 -2.14
N GLY A 43 -16.57 13.25 -1.26
CA GLY A 43 -16.28 12.98 0.15
C GLY A 43 -17.54 12.78 0.99
N LEU A 44 -17.37 12.88 2.32
CA LEU A 44 -18.50 12.82 3.25
C LEU A 44 -19.48 13.97 2.99
N ASN A 45 -20.77 13.69 3.10
CA ASN A 45 -21.85 14.66 2.91
C ASN A 45 -21.94 15.27 1.50
N GLY A 46 -21.34 14.64 0.49
CA GLY A 46 -21.37 15.12 -0.89
C GLY A 46 -20.41 16.26 -1.20
N GLN A 47 -19.53 16.62 -0.25
CA GLN A 47 -18.47 17.61 -0.50
C GLN A 47 -17.50 17.08 -1.56
N VAL A 48 -17.21 17.86 -2.58
CA VAL A 48 -16.23 17.51 -3.60
C VAL A 48 -14.82 17.71 -3.04
N LEU A 49 -13.98 16.71 -3.25
CA LEU A 49 -12.57 16.70 -2.87
C LEU A 49 -11.70 16.39 -4.08
N ASN A 50 -10.52 16.97 -4.13
CA ASN A 50 -9.46 16.61 -5.05
C ASN A 50 -8.21 16.36 -4.22
N VAL A 51 -7.71 15.12 -4.23
CA VAL A 51 -6.57 14.70 -3.39
C VAL A 51 -5.30 14.74 -4.23
N ASP A 52 -4.33 15.55 -3.81
CA ASP A 52 -3.03 15.66 -4.47
C ASP A 52 -2.07 14.55 -4.04
N HIS A 53 -2.09 14.23 -2.75
CA HIS A 53 -1.30 13.17 -2.15
C HIS A 53 -1.96 12.62 -0.88
N PHE A 54 -1.75 11.34 -0.65
CA PHE A 54 -2.12 10.66 0.59
C PHE A 54 -1.15 9.52 0.83
N ASN A 55 -0.20 9.73 1.73
CA ASN A 55 0.83 8.76 2.06
C ASN A 55 0.75 8.41 3.53
N TYR A 56 0.89 7.14 3.87
CA TYR A 56 0.92 6.68 5.25
C TYR A 56 1.76 5.43 5.41
N TYR A 57 2.25 5.21 6.63
CA TYR A 57 3.01 4.01 6.96
C TYR A 57 2.11 2.96 7.59
N ILE A 58 2.34 1.72 7.18
CA ILE A 58 1.87 0.51 7.88
C ILE A 58 3.09 -0.23 8.37
N ALA A 59 3.08 -0.61 9.65
CA ALA A 59 4.21 -1.28 10.27
C ALA A 59 3.76 -2.40 11.19
N ASP A 60 4.72 -3.22 11.62
CA ASP A 60 4.55 -4.26 12.64
C ASP A 60 3.37 -5.18 12.36
N ILE A 61 3.27 -5.65 11.11
CA ILE A 61 2.22 -6.56 10.68
C ILE A 61 2.39 -7.90 11.37
N VAL A 62 1.30 -8.40 11.97
CA VAL A 62 1.20 -9.74 12.56
C VAL A 62 0.04 -10.48 11.92
N LEU A 63 0.34 -11.64 11.36
CA LEU A 63 -0.64 -12.58 10.83
C LEU A 63 -1.03 -13.57 11.93
N TYR A 64 -2.30 -13.55 12.35
CA TYR A 64 -2.87 -14.56 13.24
C TYR A 64 -3.53 -15.64 12.39
N HIS A 65 -3.18 -16.90 12.62
CA HIS A 65 -3.57 -17.96 11.72
C HIS A 65 -3.66 -19.34 12.42
N ASP A 66 -4.23 -20.30 11.74
CA ASP A 66 -4.32 -21.71 12.11
C ASP A 66 -4.79 -21.91 13.57
N GLY A 67 -5.77 -21.09 13.99
CA GLY A 67 -6.40 -21.22 15.31
C GLY A 67 -5.57 -20.66 16.47
N GLY A 68 -4.72 -19.64 16.25
CA GLY A 68 -4.06 -18.90 17.32
C GLY A 68 -2.54 -18.77 17.22
N ILE A 69 -1.94 -19.18 16.12
CA ILE A 69 -0.52 -18.92 15.85
C ILE A 69 -0.38 -17.46 15.39
N ALA A 70 0.68 -16.79 15.85
CA ALA A 70 1.01 -15.43 15.44
C ALA A 70 2.36 -15.42 14.73
N THR A 71 2.38 -14.86 13.51
CA THR A 71 3.60 -14.71 12.71
C THR A 71 3.82 -13.24 12.38
N SER A 72 4.95 -12.69 12.83
CA SER A 72 5.35 -11.32 12.49
C SER A 72 5.94 -11.27 11.07
N VAL A 73 5.55 -10.24 10.32
CA VAL A 73 6.04 -9.99 8.96
C VAL A 73 7.38 -9.26 8.99
N SER A 74 8.29 -9.62 8.08
CA SER A 74 9.56 -8.94 7.84
C SER A 74 9.73 -8.73 6.33
N PRO A 75 10.05 -7.49 5.88
CA PRO A 75 10.33 -6.27 6.65
C PRO A 75 9.12 -5.77 7.44
N SER A 76 9.37 -4.94 8.47
CA SER A 76 8.34 -4.56 9.44
C SER A 76 7.69 -3.20 9.17
N ILE A 77 7.98 -2.57 8.03
CA ILE A 77 7.41 -1.26 7.67
C ILE A 77 7.23 -1.14 6.15
N PHE A 78 6.11 -0.54 5.77
CA PHE A 78 5.69 -0.32 4.40
C PHE A 78 5.10 1.08 4.26
N ILE A 79 5.20 1.67 3.08
CA ILE A 79 4.50 2.92 2.74
C ILE A 79 3.38 2.61 1.75
N PHE A 80 2.21 3.17 1.99
CA PHE A 80 1.05 3.08 1.12
C PHE A 80 0.65 4.46 0.62
N THR A 81 0.21 4.50 -0.62
CA THR A 81 -0.36 5.66 -1.30
C THR A 81 -1.50 5.17 -2.20
N PRO A 82 -2.35 6.02 -2.75
CA PRO A 82 -3.32 5.58 -3.76
C PRO A 82 -2.68 4.89 -4.97
N ASP A 83 -1.41 5.21 -5.29
CA ASP A 83 -0.66 4.61 -6.41
C ASP A 83 0.15 3.36 -6.00
N ILE A 84 0.51 3.22 -4.71
CA ILE A 84 1.26 2.08 -4.15
C ILE A 84 0.32 1.29 -3.26
N GLN A 85 -0.38 0.34 -3.83
CA GLN A 85 -1.47 -0.37 -3.18
C GLN A 85 -1.10 -1.78 -2.70
N GLY A 86 0.06 -2.32 -3.06
CA GLY A 86 0.41 -3.71 -2.75
C GLY A 86 1.86 -3.94 -2.37
N HIS A 87 2.06 -4.84 -1.39
CA HIS A 87 3.38 -5.24 -0.91
C HIS A 87 3.44 -6.74 -0.68
N TYR A 88 4.59 -7.32 -1.03
CA TYR A 88 4.93 -8.70 -0.68
C TYR A 88 5.29 -8.78 0.81
N LEU A 89 4.61 -9.64 1.54
CA LEU A 89 4.82 -9.84 2.98
C LEU A 89 5.82 -10.95 3.31
N GLY A 90 6.02 -11.90 2.41
CA GLY A 90 6.88 -13.05 2.64
C GLY A 90 6.22 -14.38 2.29
N ASN A 91 6.99 -15.46 2.49
CA ASN A 91 6.56 -16.82 2.24
C ASN A 91 6.33 -17.54 3.57
N TYR A 92 5.10 -18.02 3.81
CA TYR A 92 4.67 -18.58 5.10
C TYR A 92 3.89 -19.87 4.92
N GLY A 93 4.05 -20.80 5.88
CA GLY A 93 3.30 -22.06 5.95
C GLY A 93 1.94 -21.90 6.66
N ILE A 94 1.13 -20.93 6.24
CA ILE A 94 -0.19 -20.61 6.80
C ILE A 94 -1.26 -21.35 5.99
N GLN A 95 -2.15 -22.08 6.68
CA GLN A 95 -3.27 -22.78 6.03
C GLN A 95 -4.52 -21.91 6.03
N GLN A 96 -4.80 -21.24 7.15
CA GLN A 96 -5.95 -20.36 7.30
C GLN A 96 -5.51 -19.10 8.04
N LEU A 97 -5.74 -17.94 7.42
CA LEU A 97 -5.57 -16.65 8.05
C LEU A 97 -6.84 -16.31 8.83
N ASP A 98 -6.69 -15.98 10.12
CA ASP A 98 -7.81 -15.73 11.03
C ASP A 98 -8.01 -14.22 11.25
N SER A 99 -6.92 -13.48 11.47
CA SER A 99 -6.93 -12.03 11.66
C SER A 99 -5.60 -11.38 11.33
N LEU A 100 -5.63 -10.09 11.12
CA LEU A 100 -4.50 -9.24 10.84
C LEU A 100 -4.38 -8.17 11.90
N GLN A 101 -3.17 -7.93 12.40
CA GLN A 101 -2.84 -6.77 13.20
C GLN A 101 -1.74 -5.97 12.51
N PHE A 102 -1.83 -4.65 12.53
CA PHE A 102 -0.79 -3.75 12.05
C PHE A 102 -0.82 -2.42 12.80
N MET A 103 0.30 -1.72 12.73
CA MET A 103 0.40 -0.34 13.20
C MET A 103 0.24 0.62 12.02
N VAL A 104 -0.57 1.66 12.20
CA VAL A 104 -0.58 2.83 11.31
C VAL A 104 0.38 3.86 11.89
N GLY A 105 1.41 4.19 11.11
CA GLY A 105 2.49 5.10 11.50
C GLY A 105 3.86 4.42 11.57
N VAL A 106 4.88 5.20 11.92
CA VAL A 106 6.27 4.76 12.08
C VAL A 106 6.51 4.32 13.51
N PRO A 107 6.93 3.07 13.76
CA PRO A 107 7.24 2.60 15.12
C PRO A 107 8.31 3.46 15.79
N THR A 108 8.18 3.69 17.10
CA THR A 108 9.08 4.55 17.87
C THR A 108 10.55 4.17 17.72
N ARG A 109 10.86 2.87 17.58
CA ARG A 109 12.24 2.39 17.35
C ARG A 109 12.88 2.89 16.05
N PHE A 110 12.07 3.30 15.08
CA PHE A 110 12.51 3.91 13.82
C PHE A 110 12.31 5.42 13.79
N ASN A 111 11.75 5.99 14.83
CA ASN A 111 11.42 7.41 14.92
C ASN A 111 12.07 8.04 16.16
N THR A 112 13.33 7.72 16.40
CA THR A 112 14.10 8.29 17.50
C THR A 112 14.58 9.69 17.13
N GLN A 113 14.49 10.61 18.08
CA GLN A 113 14.78 12.03 17.87
C GLN A 113 15.88 12.54 18.82
N GLU A 114 16.37 11.69 19.71
CA GLU A 114 17.27 12.11 20.78
C GLU A 114 18.71 11.64 20.56
N GLY A 115 19.65 12.55 20.80
CA GLY A 115 21.07 12.28 20.93
C GLY A 115 21.74 11.81 19.64
N LEU A 116 22.72 10.92 19.82
CA LEU A 116 23.49 10.32 18.70
C LEU A 116 22.68 9.30 17.88
N GLU A 117 21.48 8.96 18.34
CA GLU A 117 20.57 8.01 17.69
C GLU A 117 19.52 8.71 16.81
N ALA A 118 19.67 10.02 16.61
CA ALA A 118 18.80 10.75 15.68
C ALA A 118 18.82 10.06 14.31
N GLN A 119 17.60 9.88 13.76
CA GLN A 119 17.41 9.14 12.54
C GLN A 119 18.15 9.77 11.35
N ASP A 120 19.06 9.04 10.76
CA ASP A 120 19.71 9.41 9.50
C ASP A 120 19.03 8.69 8.33
N ILE A 121 18.14 9.40 7.66
CA ILE A 121 17.39 8.86 6.53
C ILE A 121 18.27 8.59 5.29
N SER A 122 19.44 9.22 5.20
CA SER A 122 20.38 9.00 4.09
C SER A 122 21.06 7.63 4.15
N GLY A 123 21.03 6.97 5.30
CA GLY A 123 21.55 5.62 5.49
C GLY A 123 20.66 4.52 4.91
N TYR A 124 19.43 4.84 4.53
CA TYR A 124 18.52 3.86 3.91
C TYR A 124 18.70 3.82 2.39
N PRO A 125 18.64 2.61 1.78
CA PRO A 125 18.49 2.51 0.32
C PRO A 125 17.27 3.29 -0.17
N LEU A 126 17.31 3.88 -1.36
CA LEU A 126 16.20 4.67 -1.90
C LEU A 126 14.88 3.90 -2.02
N THR A 127 14.94 2.57 -2.09
CA THR A 127 13.77 1.68 -2.10
C THR A 127 13.18 1.42 -0.71
N HIS A 128 13.88 1.82 0.35
CA HIS A 128 13.40 1.59 1.71
C HIS A 128 12.28 2.57 2.06
N PRO A 129 11.18 2.14 2.71
CA PRO A 129 10.06 3.02 3.05
C PRO A 129 10.45 4.26 3.87
N LEU A 130 11.49 4.15 4.70
CA LEU A 130 12.02 5.24 5.53
C LEU A 130 13.10 6.09 4.84
N SER A 131 13.40 5.85 3.58
CA SER A 131 14.28 6.69 2.78
C SER A 131 13.55 7.96 2.31
N PHE A 132 14.21 8.74 1.47
CA PHE A 132 13.63 9.94 0.87
C PHE A 132 12.37 9.60 0.07
N GLN A 133 11.26 10.23 0.41
CA GLN A 133 9.97 10.10 -0.27
C GLN A 133 9.62 11.42 -0.99
N SER A 134 8.70 11.35 -1.95
CA SER A 134 8.14 12.52 -2.63
C SER A 134 6.61 12.40 -2.71
N PRO A 135 5.84 13.24 -1.99
CA PRO A 135 6.30 14.25 -1.02
C PRO A 135 7.04 13.65 0.16
N SER A 136 7.85 14.47 0.84
CA SER A 136 8.65 14.01 1.98
C SER A 136 7.78 13.47 3.11
N MET A 137 8.18 12.34 3.68
CA MET A 137 7.58 11.75 4.88
C MET A 137 8.46 11.96 6.12
N TYR A 138 9.54 12.74 6.02
CA TYR A 138 10.45 13.07 7.12
C TYR A 138 10.51 14.56 7.34
N TRP A 139 10.11 15.01 8.54
CA TRP A 139 10.07 16.43 8.91
C TRP A 139 11.41 16.98 9.42
N GLY A 140 12.39 16.11 9.59
CA GLY A 140 13.72 16.49 10.08
C GLY A 140 14.03 15.93 11.46
N TRP A 141 15.27 16.14 11.89
CA TRP A 141 15.83 15.57 13.12
C TRP A 141 15.05 15.91 14.40
N GLN A 142 14.33 17.02 14.43
CA GLN A 142 13.61 17.46 15.63
C GLN A 142 12.25 16.76 15.79
N PHE A 143 11.56 16.44 14.68
CA PHE A 143 10.19 15.94 14.68
C PHE A 143 10.06 14.52 14.12
N GLY A 144 11.09 14.04 13.43
CA GLY A 144 11.13 12.69 12.87
C GLY A 144 10.22 12.49 11.67
N TYR A 145 9.70 11.27 11.55
CA TYR A 145 8.79 10.88 10.48
C TYR A 145 7.36 11.34 10.75
N MET A 146 6.70 11.75 9.69
CA MET A 146 5.25 11.90 9.65
C MET A 146 4.62 10.51 9.53
N HIS A 147 3.62 10.23 10.35
CA HIS A 147 2.91 8.94 10.31
C HIS A 147 1.99 8.85 9.09
N MET A 148 1.42 9.97 8.72
CA MET A 148 0.55 10.16 7.59
C MET A 148 0.63 11.60 7.10
N ILE A 149 0.53 11.79 5.78
CA ILE A 149 0.29 13.08 5.15
C ILE A 149 -0.87 12.96 4.18
N VAL A 150 -1.69 13.99 4.11
CA VAL A 150 -2.75 14.12 3.13
C VAL A 150 -2.88 15.59 2.74
N GLY A 151 -2.97 15.85 1.45
CA GLY A 151 -3.19 17.20 0.91
C GLY A 151 -4.04 17.18 -0.33
N GLY A 152 -4.67 18.31 -0.59
CA GLY A 152 -5.57 18.49 -1.71
C GLY A 152 -6.43 19.72 -1.58
N SER A 153 -7.54 19.74 -2.30
CA SER A 153 -8.51 20.83 -2.25
C SER A 153 -9.92 20.33 -2.02
N ALA A 154 -10.72 21.11 -1.30
CA ALA A 154 -12.12 20.84 -1.02
C ALA A 154 -13.00 21.94 -1.61
N ASP A 155 -14.24 21.57 -1.95
CA ASP A 155 -15.29 22.52 -2.30
C ASP A 155 -15.80 23.21 -1.02
N SER A 156 -15.54 24.51 -0.88
CA SER A 156 -15.86 25.26 0.33
C SER A 156 -17.27 25.83 0.35
N ASN A 157 -17.93 25.94 -0.79
CA ASN A 157 -19.19 26.64 -0.96
C ASN A 157 -20.32 25.81 -1.59
N ASN A 158 -20.04 24.51 -1.88
CA ASN A 158 -20.94 23.53 -2.49
C ASN A 158 -21.37 23.87 -3.93
N ASP A 159 -20.48 24.51 -4.70
CA ASP A 159 -20.70 24.77 -6.12
C ASP A 159 -20.12 23.68 -7.05
N GLN A 160 -19.56 22.62 -6.48
CA GLN A 160 -18.92 21.49 -7.13
C GLN A 160 -17.50 21.80 -7.69
N GLU A 161 -16.96 22.95 -7.39
CA GLU A 161 -15.59 23.37 -7.71
C GLU A 161 -14.73 23.30 -6.44
N VAL A 162 -13.52 22.78 -6.53
CA VAL A 162 -12.59 22.71 -5.39
C VAL A 162 -11.80 24.02 -5.33
N ASP A 163 -11.92 24.75 -4.22
CA ASP A 163 -11.38 26.10 -4.04
C ASP A 163 -10.62 26.32 -2.72
N ALA A 164 -10.75 25.40 -1.75
CA ALA A 164 -10.08 25.49 -0.46
C ALA A 164 -8.98 24.43 -0.33
N TYR A 165 -7.72 24.86 -0.32
CA TYR A 165 -6.58 23.96 -0.13
C TYR A 165 -6.45 23.51 1.33
N PHE A 166 -6.20 22.24 1.53
CA PHE A 166 -5.91 21.66 2.85
C PHE A 166 -4.67 20.79 2.80
N GLU A 167 -3.95 20.71 3.93
CA GLU A 167 -2.83 19.78 4.11
C GLU A 167 -2.65 19.43 5.58
N LEU A 168 -2.54 18.14 5.88
CA LEU A 168 -2.36 17.61 7.22
C LEU A 168 -1.10 16.74 7.25
N HIS A 169 -0.15 17.10 8.12
CA HIS A 169 1.07 16.37 8.37
C HIS A 169 1.08 15.88 9.83
N ASN A 170 0.76 14.61 10.04
CA ASN A 170 0.69 14.07 11.38
C ASN A 170 2.06 13.63 11.88
N LEU A 171 2.42 14.11 13.06
CA LEU A 171 3.65 13.83 13.80
C LEU A 171 3.35 13.24 15.18
N GLY A 172 4.40 12.84 15.88
CA GLY A 172 4.34 12.46 17.30
C GLY A 172 4.06 10.99 17.53
N ASN A 173 4.98 10.30 18.21
CA ASN A 173 4.91 8.85 18.44
C ASN A 173 3.64 8.38 19.15
N HIS A 174 2.97 9.24 19.93
CA HIS A 174 1.70 8.90 20.59
C HIS A 174 0.51 8.82 19.62
N ASN A 175 0.68 9.31 18.39
CA ASN A 175 -0.34 9.25 17.35
C ASN A 175 -0.34 7.92 16.57
N GLN A 176 0.62 7.03 16.79
CA GLN A 176 0.58 5.67 16.25
C GLN A 176 -0.71 4.96 16.66
N LYS A 177 -1.30 4.19 15.75
CA LYS A 177 -2.54 3.45 16.01
C LYS A 177 -2.37 1.98 15.65
N ILE A 178 -2.85 1.10 16.52
CA ILE A 178 -2.92 -0.34 16.24
C ILE A 178 -4.31 -0.64 15.69
N VAL A 179 -4.32 -1.33 14.58
CA VAL A 179 -5.53 -1.91 13.97
C VAL A 179 -5.44 -3.42 14.11
N HIS A 180 -6.51 -4.03 14.61
CA HIS A 180 -6.67 -5.49 14.66
C HIS A 180 -8.05 -5.84 14.11
N MET A 181 -8.10 -6.71 13.13
CA MET A 181 -9.35 -7.04 12.46
C MET A 181 -9.36 -8.49 11.96
N PRO A 182 -10.52 -9.15 11.97
CA PRO A 182 -10.70 -10.43 11.28
C PRO A 182 -10.42 -10.24 9.79
N ILE A 183 -9.74 -11.20 9.18
CA ILE A 183 -9.40 -11.14 7.77
C ILE A 183 -9.31 -12.56 7.20
N GLN A 184 -9.56 -12.66 5.91
CA GLN A 184 -9.31 -13.87 5.13
C GLN A 184 -8.42 -13.53 3.95
N SER A 185 -7.50 -14.42 3.63
CA SER A 185 -6.75 -14.33 2.38
C SER A 185 -7.52 -14.98 1.25
N THR A 186 -7.27 -14.51 0.04
CA THR A 186 -7.80 -15.11 -1.19
C THR A 186 -6.66 -15.78 -1.93
N GLN A 187 -6.82 -17.06 -2.27
CA GLN A 187 -5.88 -17.74 -3.15
C GLN A 187 -6.12 -17.26 -4.59
N THR A 188 -5.13 -16.64 -5.20
CA THR A 188 -5.27 -16.04 -6.53
C THR A 188 -4.61 -16.86 -7.62
N SER A 189 -3.42 -17.41 -7.39
CA SER A 189 -2.75 -18.30 -8.34
C SER A 189 -1.73 -19.19 -7.63
N GLY A 190 -1.67 -20.46 -8.02
CA GLY A 190 -0.68 -21.39 -7.46
C GLY A 190 -0.60 -21.36 -5.94
N ASN A 191 0.55 -20.91 -5.40
CA ASN A 191 0.79 -20.77 -3.97
C ASN A 191 0.65 -19.32 -3.47
N GLN A 192 0.03 -18.42 -4.25
CA GLN A 192 -0.15 -17.02 -3.86
C GLN A 192 -1.41 -16.83 -3.01
N GLN A 193 -1.27 -16.10 -1.92
CA GLN A 193 -2.34 -15.68 -1.02
C GLN A 193 -2.35 -14.15 -0.93
N ASP A 194 -3.47 -13.55 -1.25
CA ASP A 194 -3.65 -12.11 -1.22
C ASP A 194 -4.60 -11.68 -0.11
N ILE A 195 -4.21 -10.64 0.60
CA ILE A 195 -5.01 -9.98 1.64
C ILE A 195 -5.42 -8.63 1.08
N TYR A 196 -6.72 -8.37 0.98
CA TYR A 196 -7.25 -7.13 0.43
C TYR A 196 -7.97 -6.32 1.49
N LEU A 197 -7.58 -5.05 1.65
CA LEU A 197 -8.27 -4.07 2.48
C LEU A 197 -8.68 -2.85 1.65
N ASP A 198 -9.77 -2.22 2.08
CA ASP A 198 -10.10 -0.84 1.72
C ASP A 198 -9.62 0.08 2.84
N CYS A 199 -8.90 1.15 2.48
CA CYS A 199 -8.62 2.29 3.33
C CYS A 199 -9.60 3.40 3.00
N ARG A 200 -10.55 3.65 3.86
CA ARG A 200 -11.64 4.61 3.67
C ARG A 200 -11.19 6.01 4.06
N LEU A 201 -10.73 6.77 3.08
CA LEU A 201 -10.26 8.15 3.28
C LEU A 201 -11.36 9.06 3.85
N ASP A 202 -12.61 8.86 3.41
CA ASP A 202 -13.77 9.57 3.95
C ASP A 202 -13.95 9.36 5.48
N GLN A 203 -13.65 8.17 5.98
CA GLN A 203 -13.71 7.89 7.41
C GLN A 203 -12.46 8.39 8.14
N TRP A 204 -11.31 8.35 7.47
CA TRP A 204 -10.06 8.87 8.03
C TRP A 204 -10.12 10.39 8.22
N LEU A 205 -10.69 11.12 7.26
CA LEU A 205 -10.86 12.58 7.30
C LEU A 205 -12.18 13.03 8.00
N ARG A 206 -12.93 12.10 8.56
CA ARG A 206 -14.21 12.41 9.20
C ARG A 206 -14.06 13.43 10.32
N ASN A 207 -14.96 14.41 10.36
CA ASN A 207 -14.99 15.54 11.30
C ASN A 207 -13.77 16.49 11.20
N ILE A 208 -13.03 16.45 10.09
CA ILE A 208 -12.02 17.46 9.77
C ILE A 208 -12.67 18.46 8.80
N PRO A 209 -12.70 19.74 9.15
CA PRO A 209 -13.30 20.77 8.27
C PRO A 209 -12.34 21.15 7.14
N LEU A 210 -12.29 20.31 6.08
CA LEU A 210 -11.29 20.42 5.01
C LEU A 210 -11.35 21.76 4.28
N GLU A 211 -12.54 22.36 4.22
CA GLU A 211 -12.78 23.67 3.60
C GLU A 211 -12.17 24.86 4.37
N THR A 212 -11.77 24.66 5.63
CA THR A 212 -11.23 25.74 6.48
C THR A 212 -9.98 25.35 7.25
N VAL A 213 -9.59 24.08 7.26
CA VAL A 213 -8.47 23.60 8.08
C VAL A 213 -7.12 24.16 7.64
N GLY A 214 -6.96 24.48 6.35
CA GLY A 214 -5.72 24.96 5.77
C GLY A 214 -4.57 23.99 5.90
N VAL A 215 -3.35 24.50 6.10
CA VAL A 215 -2.11 23.70 6.20
C VAL A 215 -1.73 23.53 7.67
N LEU A 216 -1.70 22.31 8.15
CA LEU A 216 -1.37 21.98 9.54
C LEU A 216 -0.25 20.94 9.63
N HIS A 217 0.73 21.25 10.48
CA HIS A 217 1.82 20.35 10.83
C HIS A 217 1.83 20.13 12.36
N GLY A 218 2.02 18.93 12.82
CA GLY A 218 2.20 18.66 14.26
C GLY A 218 1.46 17.45 14.79
N GLU A 219 1.35 17.40 16.10
CA GLU A 219 0.91 16.23 16.84
C GLU A 219 -0.54 16.33 17.32
N ASN A 220 -1.07 17.55 17.42
CA ASN A 220 -2.32 17.86 18.13
C ASN A 220 -3.36 18.49 17.18
N GLY A 221 -4.54 18.81 17.73
CA GLY A 221 -5.64 19.38 16.98
C GLY A 221 -6.12 18.42 15.90
N PHE A 222 -6.39 18.92 14.70
CA PHE A 222 -6.88 18.09 13.59
C PHE A 222 -5.84 17.06 13.13
N ASN A 223 -4.53 17.33 13.28
CA ASN A 223 -3.49 16.34 13.04
C ASN A 223 -3.55 15.15 14.02
N GLY A 224 -3.86 15.38 15.29
CA GLY A 224 -4.13 14.30 16.24
C GLY A 224 -5.46 13.61 15.99
N SER A 225 -6.50 14.37 15.61
CA SER A 225 -7.83 13.85 15.33
C SER A 225 -7.83 12.89 14.14
N VAL A 226 -7.13 13.22 13.05
CA VAL A 226 -7.05 12.37 11.86
C VAL A 226 -6.47 11.00 12.19
N MET A 227 -5.48 10.90 13.06
CA MET A 227 -4.97 9.61 13.50
C MET A 227 -5.90 8.91 14.48
N THR A 228 -6.57 9.66 15.35
CA THR A 228 -7.56 9.10 16.27
C THR A 228 -8.74 8.47 15.52
N ASN A 229 -9.11 9.02 14.36
CA ASN A 229 -10.16 8.50 13.50
C ASN A 229 -9.90 7.06 13.04
N VAL A 230 -8.64 6.63 12.92
CA VAL A 230 -8.28 5.25 12.55
C VAL A 230 -8.94 4.22 13.47
N ASN A 231 -9.06 4.54 14.78
CA ASN A 231 -9.66 3.65 15.78
C ASN A 231 -11.11 4.04 16.15
N GLN A 232 -11.53 5.28 15.87
CA GLN A 232 -12.89 5.72 16.17
C GLN A 232 -13.89 5.36 15.08
N PHE A 233 -13.43 5.32 13.84
CA PHE A 233 -14.26 5.02 12.68
C PHE A 233 -13.72 3.81 11.95
N THR A 234 -14.53 3.25 11.06
CA THR A 234 -14.13 2.10 10.26
C THR A 234 -13.30 2.58 9.05
N VAL A 235 -12.02 2.89 9.32
CA VAL A 235 -11.08 3.33 8.27
C VAL A 235 -10.59 2.15 7.45
N PHE A 236 -10.27 1.03 8.09
CA PHE A 236 -9.83 -0.17 7.37
C PHE A 236 -10.92 -1.23 7.42
N THR A 237 -11.27 -1.77 6.26
CA THR A 237 -12.21 -2.88 6.12
C THR A 237 -11.61 -3.94 5.22
N GLN A 238 -11.98 -5.20 5.42
CA GLN A 238 -11.70 -6.20 4.41
C GLN A 238 -12.48 -5.83 3.14
N SER A 239 -11.78 -5.72 2.02
CA SER A 239 -12.44 -5.58 0.74
C SER A 239 -13.31 -6.79 0.52
N PRO A 240 -14.57 -6.64 0.05
CA PRO A 240 -15.37 -7.77 -0.34
C PRO A 240 -14.54 -8.59 -1.32
N SER A 241 -14.25 -9.85 -0.94
CA SER A 241 -13.36 -10.74 -1.70
C SER A 241 -13.62 -10.55 -3.18
N ALA A 242 -12.56 -10.28 -3.92
CA ALA A 242 -12.60 -9.99 -5.35
C ALA A 242 -13.15 -11.17 -6.15
N GLY A 243 -14.45 -11.42 -5.98
CA GLY A 243 -15.22 -12.24 -6.89
C GLY A 243 -15.50 -11.52 -8.21
N LEU A 244 -15.28 -10.21 -8.29
CA LEU A 244 -15.50 -9.44 -9.50
C LEU A 244 -14.53 -8.26 -9.55
N SER A 245 -13.47 -8.49 -10.28
CA SER A 245 -12.78 -7.55 -11.16
C SER A 245 -12.46 -6.17 -10.59
N VAL A 246 -11.30 -5.87 -10.77
CA VAL A 246 -10.55 -4.72 -11.18
C VAL A 246 -9.27 -4.53 -10.36
N PHE A 247 -9.06 -5.31 -9.33
CA PHE A 247 -7.71 -5.51 -8.82
C PHE A 247 -7.04 -6.66 -9.57
N SER A 248 -6.62 -6.37 -10.77
CA SER A 248 -5.39 -6.98 -11.20
C SER A 248 -4.32 -6.38 -10.28
N PRO A 249 -3.72 -7.12 -9.34
CA PRO A 249 -2.49 -6.67 -8.71
C PRO A 249 -1.64 -6.13 -9.84
N SER A 250 -0.98 -5.00 -9.63
CA SER A 250 -0.25 -4.35 -10.71
C SER A 250 0.70 -5.38 -11.30
N LYS A 251 0.23 -6.01 -12.38
CA LYS A 251 0.89 -7.11 -13.07
C LYS A 251 2.23 -6.66 -13.63
N PHE A 252 2.59 -5.41 -13.40
CA PHE A 252 3.89 -4.87 -13.71
C PHE A 252 4.22 -3.67 -12.82
N HIS A 253 5.49 -3.45 -12.62
CA HIS A 253 6.01 -2.23 -12.02
C HIS A 253 7.20 -1.72 -12.82
N VAL A 254 7.48 -0.43 -12.68
CA VAL A 254 8.63 0.19 -13.29
C VAL A 254 9.60 0.54 -12.19
N TYR A 255 10.79 -0.03 -12.25
CA TYR A 255 11.88 0.30 -11.36
C TYR A 255 13.01 0.90 -12.19
N GLU A 256 13.40 2.12 -11.85
CA GLU A 256 14.35 2.90 -12.66
C GLU A 256 13.87 2.98 -14.11
N ASN A 257 14.63 2.47 -15.04
CA ASN A 257 14.31 2.43 -16.48
C ASN A 257 14.00 1.01 -16.96
N THR A 258 13.49 0.17 -16.07
CA THR A 258 13.16 -1.23 -16.34
C THR A 258 11.71 -1.50 -15.97
N LEU A 259 10.95 -2.06 -16.91
CA LEU A 259 9.64 -2.63 -16.68
C LEU A 259 9.82 -4.06 -16.18
N ILE A 260 9.24 -4.37 -15.03
CA ILE A 260 9.21 -5.71 -14.44
C ILE A 260 7.79 -6.22 -14.58
N ILE A 261 7.63 -7.33 -15.28
CA ILE A 261 6.33 -7.95 -15.56
C ILE A 261 6.27 -9.26 -14.79
N GLU A 262 5.22 -9.42 -13.98
CA GLU A 262 4.98 -10.63 -13.18
C GLU A 262 3.66 -11.27 -13.58
N ASN A 263 3.72 -12.56 -13.96
CA ASN A 263 2.54 -13.40 -14.19
C ASN A 263 1.46 -12.84 -15.14
N ILE A 264 1.88 -12.13 -16.20
CA ILE A 264 0.98 -11.71 -17.29
C ILE A 264 1.47 -12.24 -18.62
N GLU A 265 0.55 -12.75 -19.40
CA GLU A 265 0.73 -12.95 -20.83
C GLU A 265 0.47 -11.64 -21.58
N ALA A 266 1.42 -10.71 -21.51
CA ALA A 266 1.39 -9.48 -22.30
C ALA A 266 2.17 -9.68 -23.59
N GLU A 267 1.58 -9.33 -24.71
CA GLU A 267 2.22 -9.44 -26.03
C GLU A 267 2.81 -8.12 -26.50
N ARG A 268 2.34 -6.99 -25.93
CA ARG A 268 2.75 -5.66 -26.35
C ARG A 268 2.70 -4.65 -25.22
N LEU A 269 3.69 -3.76 -25.19
CA LEU A 269 3.74 -2.56 -24.34
C LEU A 269 3.57 -1.31 -25.20
N GLU A 270 2.76 -0.37 -24.74
CA GLU A 270 2.75 1.00 -25.21
C GLU A 270 2.97 1.96 -24.04
N VAL A 271 3.77 3.00 -24.27
CA VAL A 271 4.08 4.04 -23.27
C VAL A 271 3.70 5.40 -23.83
N TYR A 272 2.99 6.16 -23.03
CA TYR A 272 2.51 7.50 -23.39
C TYR A 272 3.04 8.53 -22.39
N ASP A 273 3.31 9.75 -22.88
CA ASP A 273 3.55 10.88 -21.98
C ASP A 273 2.22 11.41 -21.42
N LEU A 274 2.29 12.36 -20.47
CA LEU A 274 1.10 12.95 -19.87
C LEU A 274 0.24 13.79 -20.84
N MET A 275 0.76 14.08 -22.04
CA MET A 275 0.00 14.73 -23.10
C MET A 275 -0.68 13.75 -24.04
N GLY A 276 -0.63 12.45 -23.73
CA GLY A 276 -1.21 11.38 -24.54
C GLY A 276 -0.43 11.03 -25.79
N ARG A 277 0.80 11.52 -25.95
CA ARG A 277 1.65 11.15 -27.09
C ARG A 277 2.32 9.83 -26.81
N LYS A 278 2.23 8.88 -27.74
CA LYS A 278 2.94 7.61 -27.66
C LYS A 278 4.44 7.85 -27.81
N VAL A 279 5.22 7.56 -26.77
CA VAL A 279 6.67 7.75 -26.72
C VAL A 279 7.44 6.45 -26.94
N LYS A 280 6.79 5.30 -26.69
CA LYS A 280 7.37 3.98 -26.93
C LYS A 280 6.28 2.96 -27.23
N ALA A 281 6.59 2.01 -28.10
CA ALA A 281 5.84 0.77 -28.29
C ALA A 281 6.82 -0.35 -28.58
N MET A 282 6.55 -1.54 -28.03
CA MET A 282 7.37 -2.73 -28.26
C MET A 282 6.54 -3.99 -28.09
N GLU A 283 6.87 -5.00 -28.86
CA GLU A 283 6.35 -6.35 -28.69
C GLU A 283 7.09 -7.03 -27.53
N LEU A 284 6.35 -7.77 -26.73
CA LEU A 284 6.86 -8.51 -25.57
C LEU A 284 6.86 -10.00 -25.94
N PHE A 285 8.05 -10.56 -26.11
CA PHE A 285 8.21 -11.99 -26.35
C PHE A 285 8.60 -12.65 -25.02
N ASP A 286 7.84 -13.66 -24.58
CA ASP A 286 7.99 -14.31 -23.27
C ASP A 286 7.92 -13.32 -22.09
N ALA A 287 6.72 -12.80 -21.86
CA ALA A 287 6.45 -11.66 -20.98
C ALA A 287 6.54 -11.95 -19.46
N THR A 288 7.48 -12.77 -19.01
CA THR A 288 7.92 -12.85 -17.61
C THR A 288 9.36 -12.38 -17.55
N GLY A 289 9.60 -11.18 -17.02
CA GLY A 289 10.97 -10.71 -16.85
C GLY A 289 11.16 -9.20 -16.86
N ASN A 290 12.41 -8.79 -16.87
CA ASN A 290 12.85 -7.42 -16.86
C ASN A 290 12.99 -6.87 -18.28
N VAL A 291 12.22 -5.85 -18.64
CA VAL A 291 12.21 -5.22 -19.96
C VAL A 291 12.84 -3.83 -19.88
N PRO A 292 14.02 -3.58 -20.47
CA PRO A 292 14.63 -2.25 -20.49
C PRO A 292 13.79 -1.24 -21.26
N LEU A 293 13.53 -0.09 -20.64
CA LEU A 293 12.63 0.91 -21.24
C LEU A 293 13.38 1.94 -22.10
N SER A 294 14.58 2.35 -21.71
CA SER A 294 15.34 3.41 -22.38
C SER A 294 14.52 4.70 -22.59
N LEU A 295 13.82 5.12 -21.55
CA LEU A 295 13.05 6.36 -21.51
C LEU A 295 13.83 7.44 -20.78
N SER A 296 13.57 8.71 -21.06
CA SER A 296 14.04 9.82 -20.24
C SER A 296 13.39 9.81 -18.88
N GLU A 297 14.00 10.45 -17.88
CA GLU A 297 13.34 10.64 -16.60
C GLU A 297 12.02 11.40 -16.79
N GLY A 298 10.96 10.88 -16.16
CA GLY A 298 9.63 11.47 -16.33
C GLY A 298 8.52 10.58 -15.79
N ILE A 299 7.29 11.08 -15.95
CA ILE A 299 6.07 10.33 -15.61
C ILE A 299 5.41 9.92 -16.92
N TYR A 300 5.06 8.65 -17.01
CA TYR A 300 4.49 8.04 -18.20
C TYR A 300 3.30 7.14 -17.86
N ILE A 301 2.42 6.95 -18.82
CA ILE A 301 1.34 5.96 -18.77
C ILE A 301 1.78 4.74 -19.56
N PHE A 302 1.84 3.61 -18.90
CA PHE A 302 2.19 2.31 -19.45
C PHE A 302 0.92 1.51 -19.68
N ILE A 303 0.75 0.94 -20.88
CA ILE A 303 -0.38 0.09 -21.22
C ILE A 303 0.18 -1.22 -21.74
N LEU A 304 -0.20 -2.32 -21.10
CA LEU A 304 0.08 -3.67 -21.56
C LEU A 304 -1.13 -4.23 -22.32
N TYR A 305 -0.86 -4.84 -23.44
CA TYR A 305 -1.85 -5.49 -24.27
C TYR A 305 -1.58 -6.99 -24.32
N GLY A 306 -2.63 -7.79 -24.15
CA GLY A 306 -2.62 -9.23 -24.38
C GLY A 306 -3.03 -9.60 -25.79
N ALA A 307 -3.35 -10.87 -25.99
CA ALA A 307 -3.89 -11.39 -27.24
C ALA A 307 -5.06 -10.55 -27.78
N ASN A 308 -5.15 -10.40 -29.07
CA ASN A 308 -6.18 -9.59 -29.75
C ASN A 308 -6.13 -8.08 -29.47
N HIS A 309 -4.98 -7.53 -29.09
CA HIS A 309 -4.79 -6.10 -28.79
C HIS A 309 -5.74 -5.55 -27.71
N THR A 310 -6.17 -6.38 -26.78
CA THR A 310 -6.96 -5.95 -25.63
C THR A 310 -6.03 -5.41 -24.55
N ALA A 311 -6.29 -4.19 -24.06
CA ALA A 311 -5.56 -3.64 -22.92
C ALA A 311 -5.87 -4.49 -21.66
N ILE A 312 -4.83 -5.07 -21.06
CA ILE A 312 -4.94 -5.98 -19.91
C ILE A 312 -4.40 -5.38 -18.63
N ALA A 313 -3.57 -4.35 -18.73
CA ALA A 313 -3.12 -3.56 -17.60
C ALA A 313 -2.73 -2.16 -18.04
N MET A 314 -3.00 -1.17 -17.20
CA MET A 314 -2.58 0.22 -17.39
C MET A 314 -2.13 0.80 -16.06
N LYS A 315 -1.00 1.53 -16.07
CA LYS A 315 -0.47 2.17 -14.87
C LYS A 315 0.31 3.42 -15.23
N LYS A 316 0.17 4.45 -14.41
CA LYS A 316 1.01 5.65 -14.42
C LYS A 316 2.26 5.34 -13.57
N CYS A 317 3.44 5.44 -14.15
CA CYS A 317 4.70 5.16 -13.46
C CYS A 317 5.70 6.30 -13.67
N ARG A 318 6.54 6.52 -12.67
CA ARG A 318 7.72 7.35 -12.80
C ARG A 318 8.88 6.50 -13.32
N VAL A 319 9.59 7.01 -14.31
CA VAL A 319 10.88 6.49 -14.78
C VAL A 319 11.96 7.39 -14.22
N SER A 320 12.92 6.84 -13.49
CA SER A 320 14.13 7.53 -13.02
C SER A 320 15.35 6.98 -13.75
N GLN A 321 16.39 7.80 -13.85
CA GLN A 321 17.71 7.34 -14.29
C GLN A 321 18.57 7.08 -13.04
N LEU A 322 19.48 6.09 -13.15
CA LEU A 322 20.52 5.84 -12.15
C LEU A 322 21.45 7.05 -12.01
#